data_69d0ab6cef17cdc8065749706cbbfebe
#
_entry.id   69d0ab6cef17cdc8065749706cbbfebe
#
_cell.length_a   1.000
_cell.length_b   1.000
_cell.length_c   1.000
_cell.angle_alpha   90.00
_cell.angle_beta   90.00
_cell.angle_gamma   90.00
#
_symmetry.space_group_name_H-M   'P 1'
#
loop_
_entity.id
_entity.type
_entity.pdbx_description
1 polymer ?
#
loop_
_entity_poly.entity_id
_entity_poly.type
_entity_poly.pdbx_seq_one_letter_code
_entity_poly.pdbx_strand_id
1 'polypeptide(L)'
;MSKNKLVAYAVSMLVVMNQLSGCSTLEKPVENKTVAPPQFEPFIRLSDEAFGFVGSLRRPTDRVLGSTVLIGSNVALTAAHCLIDSDISYVEFAGNKYEIDYTVCYEVGSYRNHDIGLVFLTQDVIGVDPVGRVDDVLGSIKKWDYVTTIGYSRGFKKASSLSTFRYYGVLYNEENQIKMLPNRGSIWFGDSGGGLFWFGDNGFELIGIIVSFSKMEGFIVENSSIRVDCYEGWIDYEIEKNKLLNSQTE
;
A
#
# COMPACT_ATOMS: atom_id res chain seq x y z
N MET A 1 1.33 10.31 23.29
CA MET A 1 1.43 10.00 21.84
C MET A 1 2.18 8.70 21.69
N SER A 2 1.63 7.71 20.98
CA SER A 2 2.35 6.46 20.73
C SER A 2 3.58 6.71 19.83
N LYS A 3 4.61 5.86 19.95
CA LYS A 3 5.82 5.94 19.10
C LYS A 3 5.49 5.94 17.61
N ASN A 4 4.43 5.24 17.22
CA ASN A 4 3.95 5.17 15.83
C ASN A 4 3.43 6.52 15.32
N LYS A 5 2.75 7.31 16.14
CA LYS A 5 2.33 8.67 15.77
C LYS A 5 3.53 9.59 15.55
N LEU A 6 4.58 9.45 16.36
CA LEU A 6 5.80 10.27 16.23
C LEU A 6 6.56 9.96 14.94
N VAL A 7 6.66 8.68 14.58
CA VAL A 7 7.30 8.24 13.32
C VAL A 7 6.48 8.68 12.11
N ALA A 8 5.13 8.59 12.19
CA ALA A 8 4.24 9.07 11.14
C ALA A 8 4.39 10.58 10.90
N TYR A 9 4.45 11.39 11.96
CA TYR A 9 4.72 12.83 11.86
C TYR A 9 6.11 13.11 11.28
N ALA A 10 7.13 12.36 11.68
CA ALA A 10 8.49 12.53 11.18
C ALA A 10 8.57 12.20 9.67
N VAL A 11 7.93 11.14 9.21
CA VAL A 11 7.90 10.78 7.78
C VAL A 11 7.10 11.80 6.98
N SER A 12 5.94 12.26 7.48
CA SER A 12 5.13 13.31 6.83
C SER A 12 5.87 14.64 6.79
N MET A 13 6.52 15.06 7.89
CA MET A 13 7.35 16.27 7.90
C MET A 13 8.55 16.15 6.96
N LEU A 14 9.24 15.01 6.93
CA LEU A 14 10.37 14.80 6.05
C LEU A 14 9.96 14.85 4.57
N VAL A 15 8.80 14.28 4.24
CA VAL A 15 8.20 14.34 2.91
C VAL A 15 7.82 15.76 2.53
N VAL A 16 7.20 16.53 3.46
CA VAL A 16 6.79 17.92 3.24
C VAL A 16 7.98 18.88 3.20
N MET A 17 8.93 18.78 4.12
CA MET A 17 10.12 19.66 4.15
C MET A 17 11.02 19.49 2.92
N ASN A 18 11.14 18.26 2.41
CA ASN A 18 11.85 18.04 1.16
C ASN A 18 11.13 18.60 -0.08
N GLN A 19 9.86 18.98 0.02
CA GLN A 19 9.11 19.63 -1.07
C GLN A 19 9.33 21.15 -1.11
N LEU A 20 9.55 21.77 0.06
CA LEU A 20 9.75 23.23 0.16
C LEU A 20 11.15 23.68 -0.31
N SER A 21 12.13 22.78 -0.35
CA SER A 21 13.50 23.11 -0.81
C SER A 21 13.69 23.05 -2.34
N GLY A 22 12.62 22.84 -3.11
CA GLY A 22 12.66 22.76 -4.57
C GLY A 22 12.41 24.06 -5.32
N CYS A 23 12.34 25.21 -4.64
CA CYS A 23 12.24 26.51 -5.29
C CYS A 23 13.64 27.13 -5.44
N SER A 24 14.30 26.86 -6.55
CA SER A 24 15.53 27.57 -6.93
C SER A 24 15.54 27.89 -8.41
N THR A 25 15.53 29.20 -8.65
CA THR A 25 16.22 29.97 -9.71
C THR A 25 16.36 29.32 -11.10
N LEU A 26 15.72 29.94 -12.06
CA LEU A 26 15.98 29.80 -13.50
C LEU A 26 17.46 30.07 -13.80
N GLU A 27 18.21 29.06 -14.04
CA GLU A 27 19.51 29.14 -14.68
C GLU A 27 19.44 28.73 -16.15
N LYS A 28 20.26 29.43 -16.94
CA LYS A 28 20.34 29.40 -18.41
C LYS A 28 20.67 28.00 -18.99
N PRO A 29 20.36 27.75 -20.27
CA PRO A 29 20.59 26.44 -20.90
C PRO A 29 22.09 26.18 -21.05
N VAL A 30 22.54 25.08 -20.48
CA VAL A 30 23.89 24.55 -20.64
C VAL A 30 23.84 23.30 -21.52
N GLU A 31 24.85 23.24 -22.38
CA GLU A 31 25.10 22.26 -23.41
C GLU A 31 24.81 20.79 -23.11
N ASN A 32 24.38 20.08 -24.16
CA ASN A 32 24.20 18.63 -24.25
C ASN A 32 25.43 17.84 -23.78
N LYS A 33 25.45 17.48 -22.52
CA LYS A 33 26.15 16.28 -22.04
C LYS A 33 25.11 15.20 -21.85
N THR A 34 25.27 14.06 -22.51
CA THR A 34 24.55 12.82 -22.25
C THR A 34 24.69 12.47 -20.78
N VAL A 35 23.78 13.01 -19.96
CA VAL A 35 23.68 12.65 -18.56
C VAL A 35 23.01 11.29 -18.51
N ALA A 36 23.72 10.29 -17.99
CA ALA A 36 23.09 9.02 -17.64
C ALA A 36 21.81 9.31 -16.85
N PRO A 37 20.69 8.60 -17.13
CA PRO A 37 19.43 8.86 -16.45
C PRO A 37 19.68 8.80 -14.95
N PRO A 38 19.18 9.77 -14.16
CA PRO A 38 19.38 9.79 -12.73
C PRO A 38 18.89 8.45 -12.18
N GLN A 39 19.74 7.77 -11.43
CA GLN A 39 19.36 6.59 -10.67
C GLN A 39 18.38 7.07 -9.60
N PHE A 40 17.09 6.98 -9.92
CA PHE A 40 16.02 7.39 -9.02
C PHE A 40 15.95 6.44 -7.85
N GLU A 41 16.34 6.93 -6.70
CA GLU A 41 15.86 6.40 -5.43
C GLU A 41 15.52 7.51 -4.45
N PRO A 42 14.34 8.11 -4.51
CA PRO A 42 13.81 8.77 -3.35
C PRO A 42 12.64 7.97 -2.77
N PHE A 43 12.92 6.82 -2.24
CA PHE A 43 12.08 6.18 -1.25
C PHE A 43 12.77 6.30 0.12
N ILE A 44 11.98 6.26 1.19
CA ILE A 44 12.48 6.18 2.54
C ILE A 44 12.47 4.71 2.96
N ARG A 45 13.65 4.16 3.24
CA ARG A 45 13.74 2.85 3.85
C ARG A 45 13.24 2.93 5.30
N LEU A 46 12.34 2.03 5.67
CA LEU A 46 11.74 1.95 6.99
C LEU A 46 12.28 0.74 7.75
N SER A 47 12.31 0.82 9.08
CA SER A 47 12.45 -0.37 9.91
C SER A 47 11.15 -1.19 9.89
N ASP A 48 11.22 -2.47 10.23
CA ASP A 48 10.05 -3.35 10.20
C ASP A 48 8.99 -2.95 11.24
N GLU A 49 9.39 -2.28 12.32
CA GLU A 49 8.48 -1.75 13.34
C GLU A 49 7.78 -0.46 12.91
N ALA A 50 8.38 0.32 12.00
CA ALA A 50 7.77 1.53 11.48
C ALA A 50 6.55 1.17 10.64
N PHE A 51 5.39 1.78 10.94
CA PHE A 51 4.11 1.40 10.32
C PHE A 51 3.87 -0.11 10.44
N GLY A 52 3.90 -0.62 11.66
CA GLY A 52 3.78 -2.04 11.97
C GLY A 52 2.59 -2.73 11.32
N PHE A 53 1.50 -1.99 11.02
CA PHE A 53 0.33 -2.47 10.30
C PHE A 53 0.59 -2.81 8.82
N VAL A 54 1.73 -2.43 8.23
CA VAL A 54 2.13 -2.92 6.91
C VAL A 54 3.09 -4.08 7.08
N GLY A 55 2.69 -5.24 6.62
CA GLY A 55 3.42 -6.49 6.67
C GLY A 55 3.86 -6.99 5.30
N SER A 56 4.56 -8.11 5.29
CA SER A 56 4.99 -8.81 4.08
C SER A 56 4.37 -10.20 3.98
N LEU A 57 3.93 -10.57 2.79
CA LEU A 57 3.57 -11.95 2.43
C LEU A 57 4.83 -12.70 2.07
N ARG A 58 5.05 -13.85 2.71
CA ARG A 58 6.29 -14.61 2.60
C ARG A 58 6.07 -16.04 2.13
N ARG A 59 7.04 -16.52 1.35
CA ARG A 59 7.18 -17.91 0.93
C ARG A 59 7.84 -18.74 2.02
N PRO A 60 7.79 -20.08 1.94
CA PRO A 60 8.55 -20.97 2.85
C PRO A 60 10.05 -20.66 2.87
N THR A 61 10.58 -20.08 1.80
CA THR A 61 11.99 -19.67 1.65
C THR A 61 12.32 -18.30 2.24
N ASP A 62 11.42 -17.69 3.03
CA ASP A 62 11.49 -16.34 3.58
C ASP A 62 11.50 -15.23 2.50
N ARG A 63 11.36 -15.56 1.22
CA ARG A 63 11.32 -14.59 0.15
C ARG A 63 10.01 -13.79 0.20
N VAL A 64 10.11 -12.45 0.12
CA VAL A 64 8.94 -11.58 -0.02
C VAL A 64 8.27 -11.82 -1.37
N LEU A 65 6.98 -12.11 -1.33
CA LEU A 65 6.12 -12.27 -2.49
C LEU A 65 5.33 -10.97 -2.77
N GLY A 66 4.85 -10.33 -1.71
CA GLY A 66 4.06 -9.13 -1.75
C GLY A 66 3.97 -8.49 -0.37
N SER A 67 3.11 -7.51 -0.26
CA SER A 67 2.82 -6.77 0.96
C SER A 67 1.38 -7.01 1.40
N THR A 68 1.06 -6.62 2.63
CA THR A 68 -0.28 -6.68 3.19
C THR A 68 -0.49 -5.59 4.22
N VAL A 69 -1.73 -5.24 4.54
CA VAL A 69 -2.08 -4.17 5.48
C VAL A 69 -3.06 -4.70 6.52
N LEU A 70 -2.68 -4.66 7.80
CA LEU A 70 -3.51 -5.08 8.92
C LEU A 70 -4.68 -4.10 9.11
N ILE A 71 -5.91 -4.60 9.01
CA ILE A 71 -7.16 -3.83 9.15
C ILE A 71 -8.05 -4.29 10.30
N GLY A 72 -7.73 -5.41 10.91
CA GLY A 72 -8.34 -5.98 12.11
C GLY A 72 -7.27 -6.67 12.93
N SER A 73 -7.62 -7.23 14.11
CA SER A 73 -6.63 -7.86 14.99
C SER A 73 -5.92 -9.05 14.33
N ASN A 74 -6.63 -9.81 13.49
CA ASN A 74 -6.13 -10.98 12.77
C ASN A 74 -6.51 -10.98 11.28
N VAL A 75 -6.86 -9.82 10.72
CA VAL A 75 -7.30 -9.68 9.32
C VAL A 75 -6.47 -8.63 8.60
N ALA A 76 -5.98 -8.98 7.43
CA ALA A 76 -5.19 -8.07 6.60
C ALA A 76 -5.70 -8.04 5.14
N LEU A 77 -5.58 -6.86 4.52
CA LEU A 77 -5.84 -6.64 3.09
C LEU A 77 -4.56 -6.82 2.27
N THR A 78 -4.71 -7.34 1.06
CA THR A 78 -3.63 -7.44 0.07
C THR A 78 -4.20 -7.39 -1.35
N ALA A 79 -3.35 -7.43 -2.36
CA ALA A 79 -3.76 -7.61 -3.75
C ALA A 79 -4.12 -9.08 -4.02
N ALA A 80 -5.23 -9.34 -4.71
CA ALA A 80 -5.68 -10.70 -4.99
C ALA A 80 -4.66 -11.51 -5.79
N HIS A 81 -3.95 -10.89 -6.74
CA HIS A 81 -2.90 -11.57 -7.52
C HIS A 81 -1.74 -12.10 -6.66
N CYS A 82 -1.55 -11.55 -5.44
CA CYS A 82 -0.58 -12.08 -4.49
C CYS A 82 -1.04 -13.38 -3.82
N LEU A 83 -2.34 -13.66 -3.82
CA LEU A 83 -2.94 -14.85 -3.19
C LEU A 83 -3.16 -16.00 -4.18
N ILE A 84 -3.40 -15.66 -5.45
CA ILE A 84 -3.72 -16.64 -6.49
C ILE A 84 -2.45 -17.35 -6.95
N ASP A 85 -2.50 -18.68 -7.03
CA ASP A 85 -1.40 -19.53 -7.48
C ASP A 85 -0.05 -19.27 -6.77
N SER A 86 -0.12 -18.76 -5.53
CA SER A 86 1.06 -18.44 -4.74
C SER A 86 1.35 -19.50 -3.67
N ASP A 87 2.64 -19.70 -3.41
CA ASP A 87 3.13 -20.53 -2.31
C ASP A 87 3.37 -19.68 -1.04
N ILE A 88 2.39 -18.84 -0.66
CA ILE A 88 2.46 -18.06 0.57
C ILE A 88 2.45 -19.03 1.76
N SER A 89 3.36 -18.81 2.70
CA SER A 89 3.48 -19.65 3.89
C SER A 89 3.06 -18.90 5.16
N TYR A 90 3.37 -17.62 5.25
CA TYR A 90 3.09 -16.81 6.43
C TYR A 90 3.08 -15.32 6.10
N VAL A 91 2.57 -14.53 7.04
CA VAL A 91 2.67 -13.06 7.02
C VAL A 91 3.66 -12.63 8.09
N GLU A 92 4.40 -11.56 7.83
CA GLU A 92 5.27 -10.94 8.82
C GLU A 92 4.81 -9.51 9.09
N PHE A 93 4.49 -9.20 10.37
CA PHE A 93 4.19 -7.85 10.86
C PHE A 93 5.20 -7.45 11.94
N ALA A 94 5.80 -6.27 11.82
CA ALA A 94 6.76 -5.73 12.78
C ALA A 94 7.87 -6.72 13.16
N GLY A 95 8.34 -7.55 12.20
CA GLY A 95 9.38 -8.56 12.39
C GLY A 95 8.89 -9.89 13.00
N ASN A 96 7.59 -10.04 13.30
CA ASN A 96 7.03 -11.27 13.84
C ASN A 96 6.25 -12.05 12.78
N LYS A 97 6.35 -13.38 12.78
CA LYS A 97 5.68 -14.28 11.86
C LYS A 97 4.31 -14.70 12.40
N TYR A 98 3.32 -14.72 11.49
CA TYR A 98 1.95 -15.12 11.76
C TYR A 98 1.49 -16.13 10.71
N GLU A 99 0.93 -17.24 11.16
CA GLU A 99 0.39 -18.28 10.28
C GLU A 99 -0.93 -17.80 9.64
N ILE A 100 -1.13 -18.21 8.39
CA ILE A 100 -2.34 -17.93 7.64
C ILE A 100 -3.33 -19.06 7.91
N ASP A 101 -4.55 -18.69 8.34
CA ASP A 101 -5.66 -19.60 8.47
C ASP A 101 -6.28 -19.88 7.08
N TYR A 102 -6.76 -18.82 6.42
CA TYR A 102 -7.23 -18.88 5.03
C TYR A 102 -7.15 -17.52 4.34
N THR A 103 -7.41 -17.53 3.05
CA THR A 103 -7.46 -16.31 2.22
C THR A 103 -8.74 -16.25 1.39
N VAL A 104 -9.21 -15.03 1.11
CA VAL A 104 -10.39 -14.79 0.28
C VAL A 104 -10.08 -13.70 -0.74
N CYS A 105 -10.38 -13.93 -2.02
CA CYS A 105 -10.35 -12.91 -3.06
C CYS A 105 -11.78 -12.43 -3.36
N TYR A 106 -11.96 -11.14 -3.67
CA TYR A 106 -13.28 -10.59 -4.02
C TYR A 106 -13.91 -11.33 -5.20
N GLU A 107 -13.13 -11.52 -6.27
CA GLU A 107 -13.53 -12.34 -7.44
C GLU A 107 -12.38 -13.25 -7.85
N VAL A 108 -12.66 -14.55 -7.96
CA VAL A 108 -11.70 -15.52 -8.46
C VAL A 108 -11.67 -15.46 -9.98
N GLY A 109 -10.51 -15.14 -10.56
CA GLY A 109 -10.30 -15.10 -12.02
C GLY A 109 -10.51 -13.75 -12.70
N SER A 110 -11.00 -12.72 -12.00
CA SER A 110 -11.23 -11.37 -12.53
C SER A 110 -10.37 -10.29 -11.86
N TYR A 111 -9.17 -10.65 -11.38
CA TYR A 111 -8.28 -9.72 -10.68
C TYR A 111 -7.85 -8.49 -11.49
N ARG A 112 -8.11 -8.42 -12.79
CA ARG A 112 -7.82 -7.20 -13.58
C ARG A 112 -8.61 -5.98 -13.13
N ASN A 113 -9.85 -6.18 -12.67
CA ASN A 113 -10.75 -5.11 -12.25
C ASN A 113 -10.94 -5.06 -10.73
N HIS A 114 -10.75 -6.19 -10.03
CA HIS A 114 -11.03 -6.37 -8.60
C HIS A 114 -9.86 -7.07 -7.90
N ASP A 115 -8.67 -6.45 -8.02
CA ASP A 115 -7.42 -7.03 -7.50
C ASP A 115 -7.27 -6.76 -6.00
N ILE A 116 -8.21 -7.30 -5.21
CA ILE A 116 -8.24 -7.17 -3.74
C ILE A 116 -8.56 -8.51 -3.09
N GLY A 117 -7.89 -8.80 -1.97
CA GLY A 117 -8.08 -10.01 -1.20
C GLY A 117 -7.82 -9.80 0.29
N LEU A 118 -8.33 -10.72 1.10
CA LEU A 118 -8.17 -10.78 2.54
C LEU A 118 -7.30 -11.97 2.93
N VAL A 119 -6.51 -11.77 3.95
CA VAL A 119 -5.73 -12.80 4.64
C VAL A 119 -6.21 -12.85 6.08
N PHE A 120 -6.72 -13.99 6.52
CA PHE A 120 -7.10 -14.28 7.89
C PHE A 120 -5.98 -15.05 8.56
N LEU A 121 -5.58 -14.60 9.76
CA LEU A 121 -4.50 -15.19 10.54
C LEU A 121 -5.06 -16.08 11.62
N THR A 122 -4.29 -17.11 12.00
CA THR A 122 -4.67 -18.07 13.07
C THR A 122 -4.73 -17.44 14.46
N GLN A 123 -4.13 -16.25 14.62
CA GLN A 123 -4.07 -15.51 15.89
C GLN A 123 -4.00 -14.00 15.68
N ASP A 124 -4.32 -13.23 16.70
CA ASP A 124 -4.21 -11.77 16.70
C ASP A 124 -2.75 -11.32 16.56
N VAL A 125 -2.55 -10.23 15.82
CA VAL A 125 -1.24 -9.57 15.69
C VAL A 125 -0.98 -8.74 16.94
N ILE A 126 0.04 -9.12 17.69
CA ILE A 126 0.34 -8.54 19.00
C ILE A 126 1.21 -7.28 18.86
N GLY A 127 0.83 -6.22 19.57
CA GLY A 127 1.61 -4.98 19.65
C GLY A 127 1.55 -4.09 18.42
N VAL A 128 0.64 -4.39 17.50
CA VAL A 128 0.39 -3.61 16.28
C VAL A 128 -1.08 -3.25 16.23
N ASP A 129 -1.38 -1.95 16.24
CA ASP A 129 -2.74 -1.46 16.03
C ASP A 129 -3.09 -1.52 14.53
N PRO A 130 -4.26 -2.08 14.17
CA PRO A 130 -4.76 -2.02 12.80
C PRO A 130 -4.92 -0.57 12.32
N VAL A 131 -4.76 -0.34 11.02
CA VAL A 131 -4.98 0.99 10.43
C VAL A 131 -6.46 1.20 10.11
N GLY A 132 -6.95 2.43 10.33
CA GLY A 132 -8.27 2.85 9.89
C GLY A 132 -8.36 2.95 8.36
N ARG A 133 -9.56 2.76 7.83
CA ARG A 133 -9.91 2.90 6.42
C ARG A 133 -10.73 4.17 6.21
N VAL A 134 -10.66 4.78 5.03
CA VAL A 134 -11.47 5.95 4.65
C VAL A 134 -12.76 5.47 3.99
N ASP A 135 -13.91 5.89 4.51
CA ASP A 135 -15.24 5.48 4.01
C ASP A 135 -15.60 6.11 2.67
N ASP A 136 -15.11 7.31 2.38
CA ASP A 136 -15.32 8.04 1.12
C ASP A 136 -14.00 8.63 0.63
N VAL A 137 -13.26 7.83 -0.11
CA VAL A 137 -11.97 8.22 -0.68
C VAL A 137 -12.10 9.38 -1.64
N LEU A 138 -13.16 9.41 -2.47
CA LEU A 138 -13.32 10.47 -3.49
C LEU A 138 -13.75 11.81 -2.88
N GLY A 139 -14.49 11.79 -1.79
CA GLY A 139 -14.84 12.99 -1.03
C GLY A 139 -13.66 13.54 -0.24
N SER A 140 -12.78 12.67 0.25
CA SER A 140 -11.67 13.03 1.12
C SER A 140 -10.43 13.50 0.35
N ILE A 141 -10.14 12.93 -0.82
CA ILE A 141 -8.90 13.19 -1.57
C ILE A 141 -9.17 14.06 -2.79
N LYS A 142 -8.36 15.10 -2.94
CA LYS A 142 -8.43 16.01 -4.09
C LYS A 142 -7.35 15.67 -5.13
N LYS A 143 -7.56 16.13 -6.36
CA LYS A 143 -6.54 16.06 -7.40
C LYS A 143 -5.26 16.75 -6.94
N TRP A 144 -4.13 16.07 -7.11
CA TRP A 144 -2.78 16.51 -6.71
C TRP A 144 -2.49 16.44 -5.20
N ASP A 145 -3.40 15.88 -4.38
CA ASP A 145 -3.03 15.58 -3.02
C ASP A 145 -1.87 14.59 -2.99
N TYR A 146 -1.03 14.74 -1.99
CA TYR A 146 0.06 13.81 -1.76
C TYR A 146 -0.44 12.60 -0.99
N VAL A 147 -0.04 11.44 -1.46
CA VAL A 147 -0.31 10.16 -0.83
C VAL A 147 1.00 9.43 -0.59
N THR A 148 1.00 8.53 0.36
CA THR A 148 2.17 7.72 0.69
C THR A 148 1.87 6.26 0.44
N THR A 149 2.69 5.58 -0.34
CA THR A 149 2.67 4.13 -0.45
C THR A 149 3.66 3.54 0.54
N ILE A 150 3.25 2.46 1.22
CA ILE A 150 4.13 1.68 2.08
C ILE A 150 4.00 0.22 1.71
N GLY A 151 5.13 -0.42 1.41
CA GLY A 151 5.18 -1.82 1.01
C GLY A 151 6.58 -2.41 1.15
N TYR A 152 6.71 -3.68 0.79
CA TYR A 152 7.95 -4.45 0.85
C TYR A 152 8.45 -4.75 -0.57
N SER A 153 9.32 -3.92 -1.11
CA SER A 153 9.99 -4.23 -2.36
C SER A 153 11.46 -4.50 -2.15
N ARG A 154 12.05 -5.33 -3.01
CA ARG A 154 13.46 -5.71 -2.93
C ARG A 154 13.86 -6.30 -1.57
N GLY A 155 12.89 -6.83 -0.81
CA GLY A 155 13.12 -7.49 0.47
C GLY A 155 13.19 -6.59 1.70
N PHE A 156 12.83 -5.30 1.58
CA PHE A 156 12.75 -4.39 2.72
C PHE A 156 11.53 -3.47 2.64
N LYS A 157 11.06 -3.01 3.79
CA LYS A 157 9.97 -2.04 3.91
C LYS A 157 10.41 -0.65 3.46
N LYS A 158 9.59 0.01 2.67
CA LYS A 158 9.84 1.37 2.20
C LYS A 158 8.57 2.20 2.14
N ALA A 159 8.72 3.52 2.23
CA ALA A 159 7.70 4.50 1.90
C ALA A 159 8.08 5.30 0.65
N SER A 160 7.14 5.56 -0.22
CA SER A 160 7.27 6.43 -1.37
C SER A 160 6.16 7.46 -1.36
N SER A 161 6.50 8.72 -1.68
CA SER A 161 5.50 9.78 -1.83
C SER A 161 5.11 9.91 -3.29
N LEU A 162 3.82 9.89 -3.54
CA LEU A 162 3.23 9.97 -4.87
C LEU A 162 2.24 11.13 -4.91
N SER A 163 1.97 11.67 -6.09
CA SER A 163 0.91 12.64 -6.29
C SER A 163 -0.30 11.95 -6.91
N THR A 164 -1.46 12.14 -6.33
CA THR A 164 -2.70 11.59 -6.90
C THR A 164 -2.97 12.22 -8.26
N PHE A 165 -3.22 11.38 -9.23
CA PHE A 165 -3.81 11.79 -10.49
C PHE A 165 -5.32 11.55 -10.38
N ARG A 166 -6.07 12.64 -10.42
CA ARG A 166 -7.50 12.52 -10.47
C ARG A 166 -7.94 11.95 -11.81
N TYR A 167 -8.72 10.85 -11.76
CA TYR A 167 -9.66 10.44 -12.77
C TYR A 167 -9.12 10.16 -14.18
N TYR A 168 -8.76 8.91 -14.39
CA TYR A 168 -9.10 8.28 -15.64
C TYR A 168 -10.18 7.19 -15.48
N GLY A 169 -10.91 7.17 -14.36
CA GLY A 169 -12.01 6.23 -14.09
C GLY A 169 -13.22 6.38 -15.01
N VAL A 170 -13.30 7.43 -15.82
CA VAL A 170 -14.45 7.65 -16.70
C VAL A 170 -14.35 6.91 -18.03
N LEU A 171 -13.19 6.41 -18.43
CA LEU A 171 -13.05 5.85 -19.78
C LEU A 171 -13.09 4.31 -19.86
N TYR A 172 -12.93 3.55 -18.74
CA TYR A 172 -12.82 2.08 -18.82
C TYR A 172 -13.35 1.31 -17.61
N ASN A 173 -14.44 1.67 -16.97
CA ASN A 173 -14.95 0.95 -15.76
C ASN A 173 -13.92 0.81 -14.62
N GLU A 174 -12.99 1.75 -14.49
CA GLU A 174 -11.92 1.75 -13.46
C GLU A 174 -12.29 2.67 -12.27
N GLU A 175 -13.58 2.80 -11.94
CA GLU A 175 -14.05 3.67 -10.84
C GLU A 175 -13.49 3.26 -9.48
N ASN A 176 -13.07 2.00 -9.35
CA ASN A 176 -12.48 1.43 -8.16
C ASN A 176 -10.96 1.59 -8.05
N GLN A 177 -10.31 2.35 -8.96
CA GLN A 177 -8.86 2.53 -8.95
C GLN A 177 -8.44 3.97 -8.69
N ILE A 178 -7.32 4.12 -7.98
CA ILE A 178 -6.59 5.38 -7.86
C ILE A 178 -5.35 5.28 -8.73
N LYS A 179 -5.22 6.21 -9.68
CA LYS A 179 -4.02 6.36 -10.50
C LYS A 179 -3.10 7.43 -9.92
N MET A 180 -1.82 7.16 -9.89
CA MET A 180 -0.83 8.03 -9.26
C MET A 180 0.39 8.20 -10.14
N LEU A 181 0.92 9.41 -10.18
CA LEU A 181 2.22 9.68 -10.79
C LEU A 181 3.35 9.50 -9.79
N PRO A 182 4.48 8.96 -10.23
CA PRO A 182 5.71 9.02 -9.45
C PRO A 182 6.09 10.47 -9.13
N ASN A 183 6.33 10.78 -7.88
CA ASN A 183 6.85 12.06 -7.44
C ASN A 183 8.23 11.86 -6.81
N ARG A 184 8.27 11.23 -5.64
CA ARG A 184 9.50 10.82 -4.98
C ARG A 184 9.43 9.34 -4.67
N GLY A 185 10.01 8.54 -5.56
CA GLY A 185 9.91 7.10 -5.52
C GLY A 185 8.79 6.57 -6.40
N SER A 186 8.63 5.29 -6.39
CA SER A 186 7.66 4.57 -7.21
C SER A 186 7.37 3.20 -6.60
N ILE A 187 6.27 2.60 -7.02
CA ILE A 187 5.93 1.21 -6.74
C ILE A 187 6.86 0.29 -7.53
N TRP A 188 7.20 -0.84 -6.94
CA TRP A 188 8.01 -1.88 -7.58
C TRP A 188 7.52 -3.27 -7.18
N PHE A 189 8.10 -4.31 -7.77
CA PHE A 189 7.81 -5.70 -7.42
C PHE A 189 7.99 -5.95 -5.92
N GLY A 190 6.98 -6.53 -5.30
CA GLY A 190 6.87 -6.76 -3.85
C GLY A 190 6.08 -5.68 -3.09
N ASP A 191 5.85 -4.50 -3.68
CA ASP A 191 4.95 -3.50 -3.09
C ASP A 191 3.46 -3.86 -3.29
N SER A 192 3.13 -4.75 -4.23
CA SER A 192 1.77 -5.27 -4.44
C SER A 192 1.16 -5.75 -3.13
N GLY A 193 -0.07 -5.34 -2.85
CA GLY A 193 -0.77 -5.63 -1.59
C GLY A 193 -0.43 -4.67 -0.44
N GLY A 194 0.59 -3.82 -0.60
CA GLY A 194 0.89 -2.74 0.34
C GLY A 194 -0.16 -1.64 0.31
N GLY A 195 -0.11 -0.76 1.30
CA GLY A 195 -1.10 0.30 1.48
C GLY A 195 -0.75 1.57 0.71
N LEU A 196 -1.79 2.18 0.18
CA LEU A 196 -1.82 3.58 -0.20
C LEU A 196 -2.50 4.35 0.92
N PHE A 197 -1.80 5.31 1.50
CA PHE A 197 -2.25 6.06 2.66
C PHE A 197 -2.39 7.55 2.34
N TRP A 198 -3.44 8.13 2.89
CA TRP A 198 -3.65 9.56 2.98
C TRP A 198 -3.45 10.01 4.43
N PHE A 199 -2.95 11.23 4.62
CA PHE A 199 -2.77 11.79 5.95
C PHE A 199 -3.88 12.80 6.21
N GLY A 200 -4.94 12.33 6.87
CA GLY A 200 -6.09 13.12 7.29
C GLY A 200 -6.01 13.61 8.73
N ASP A 201 -7.13 14.07 9.24
CA ASP A 201 -7.25 14.62 10.60
C ASP A 201 -6.96 13.56 11.69
N ASN A 202 -7.23 12.29 11.40
CA ASN A 202 -6.99 11.17 12.31
C ASN A 202 -5.59 10.53 12.15
N GLY A 203 -4.75 11.05 11.29
CA GLY A 203 -3.44 10.51 10.97
C GLY A 203 -3.41 9.75 9.65
N PHE A 204 -2.63 8.67 9.57
CA PHE A 204 -2.59 7.81 8.39
C PHE A 204 -3.85 6.95 8.31
N GLU A 205 -4.53 7.05 7.18
CA GLU A 205 -5.74 6.29 6.86
C GLU A 205 -5.53 5.57 5.53
N LEU A 206 -5.96 4.31 5.47
CA LEU A 206 -5.85 3.47 4.28
C LEU A 206 -6.91 3.88 3.27
N ILE A 207 -6.48 4.23 2.06
CA ILE A 207 -7.37 4.64 0.95
C ILE A 207 -7.33 3.66 -0.21
N GLY A 208 -6.28 2.82 -0.30
CA GLY A 208 -6.15 1.87 -1.38
C GLY A 208 -5.08 0.81 -1.13
N ILE A 209 -5.16 -0.26 -1.92
CA ILE A 209 -4.20 -1.35 -1.97
C ILE A 209 -3.41 -1.27 -3.28
N ILE A 210 -2.09 -1.29 -3.17
CA ILE A 210 -1.16 -1.22 -4.32
C ILE A 210 -1.33 -2.47 -5.19
N VAL A 211 -1.52 -2.29 -6.50
CA VAL A 211 -1.73 -3.42 -7.40
C VAL A 211 -0.77 -3.44 -8.58
N SER A 212 -0.46 -2.30 -9.20
CA SER A 212 0.34 -2.31 -10.41
C SER A 212 1.05 -1.00 -10.68
N PHE A 213 1.97 -1.06 -11.65
CA PHE A 213 2.59 0.12 -12.26
C PHE A 213 2.74 -0.09 -13.76
N SER A 214 2.72 1.02 -14.51
CA SER A 214 2.97 1.05 -15.95
C SER A 214 4.33 1.66 -16.27
N LYS A 215 5.00 1.14 -17.29
CA LYS A 215 6.30 1.65 -17.79
C LYS A 215 6.19 2.12 -19.21
N MET A 216 6.89 3.20 -19.53
CA MET A 216 7.16 3.65 -20.88
C MET A 216 8.66 3.91 -21.04
N GLU A 217 9.30 3.31 -22.05
CA GLU A 217 10.74 3.43 -22.31
C GLU A 217 11.63 3.11 -21.08
N GLY A 218 11.18 2.18 -20.23
CA GLY A 218 11.91 1.78 -19.02
C GLY A 218 11.61 2.62 -17.76
N PHE A 219 10.91 3.74 -17.89
CA PHE A 219 10.51 4.58 -16.76
C PHE A 219 9.10 4.22 -16.30
N ILE A 220 8.88 4.22 -14.96
CA ILE A 220 7.53 4.11 -14.41
C ILE A 220 6.83 5.43 -14.66
N VAL A 221 5.71 5.36 -15.37
CA VAL A 221 4.90 6.53 -15.75
C VAL A 221 3.61 6.63 -14.95
N GLU A 222 3.14 5.50 -14.42
CA GLU A 222 1.90 5.44 -13.64
C GLU A 222 1.97 4.33 -12.61
N ASN A 223 1.37 4.55 -11.43
CA ASN A 223 1.14 3.56 -10.40
C ASN A 223 -0.37 3.45 -10.17
N SER A 224 -0.84 2.27 -9.78
CA SER A 224 -2.26 2.01 -9.56
C SER A 224 -2.50 1.32 -8.23
N SER A 225 -3.58 1.72 -7.56
CA SER A 225 -4.10 1.08 -6.35
C SER A 225 -5.60 0.86 -6.48
N ILE A 226 -6.11 -0.22 -5.90
CA ILE A 226 -7.55 -0.46 -5.74
C ILE A 226 -8.05 0.37 -4.56
N ARG A 227 -9.14 1.09 -4.72
CA ARG A 227 -9.82 1.86 -3.68
C ARG A 227 -10.46 0.91 -2.67
N VAL A 228 -10.20 1.13 -1.38
CA VAL A 228 -10.73 0.26 -0.32
C VAL A 228 -12.21 0.51 -0.08
N ASP A 229 -12.66 1.78 -0.13
CA ASP A 229 -14.06 2.18 0.09
C ASP A 229 -15.06 1.51 -0.88
N CYS A 230 -14.64 1.15 -2.08
CA CYS A 230 -15.47 0.40 -3.03
C CYS A 230 -15.79 -1.04 -2.56
N TYR A 231 -15.10 -1.55 -1.55
CA TYR A 231 -15.19 -2.95 -1.09
C TYR A 231 -15.57 -3.06 0.40
N GLU A 232 -15.91 -1.96 1.07
CA GLU A 232 -16.24 -1.94 2.50
C GLU A 232 -17.28 -3.01 2.87
N GLY A 233 -18.41 -3.06 2.16
CA GLY A 233 -19.46 -4.03 2.45
C GLY A 233 -19.01 -5.50 2.31
N TRP A 234 -18.11 -5.80 1.37
CA TRP A 234 -17.53 -7.13 1.23
C TRP A 234 -16.51 -7.43 2.32
N ILE A 235 -15.65 -6.47 2.64
CA ILE A 235 -14.64 -6.60 3.70
C ILE A 235 -15.33 -6.89 5.04
N ASP A 236 -16.33 -6.09 5.39
CA ASP A 236 -17.07 -6.24 6.64
C ASP A 236 -17.84 -7.56 6.69
N TYR A 237 -18.46 -7.98 5.58
CA TYR A 237 -19.12 -9.27 5.48
C TYR A 237 -18.16 -10.45 5.75
N GLU A 238 -16.98 -10.47 5.15
CA GLU A 238 -16.00 -11.55 5.36
C GLU A 238 -15.43 -11.53 6.77
N ILE A 239 -15.21 -10.35 7.37
CA ILE A 239 -14.77 -10.22 8.77
C ILE A 239 -15.83 -10.78 9.72
N GLU A 240 -17.11 -10.41 9.57
CA GLU A 240 -18.18 -10.91 10.42
C GLU A 240 -18.40 -12.42 10.27
N LYS A 241 -18.31 -12.93 9.04
CA LYS A 241 -18.37 -14.37 8.78
C LYS A 241 -17.24 -15.13 9.47
N ASN A 242 -16.02 -14.61 9.48
CA ASN A 242 -14.89 -15.20 10.20
C ASN A 242 -15.14 -15.26 11.72
N LYS A 243 -15.67 -14.18 12.31
CA LYS A 243 -16.03 -14.15 13.74
C LYS A 243 -17.07 -15.21 14.10
N LEU A 244 -18.08 -15.38 13.24
CA LEU A 244 -19.13 -16.40 13.46
C LEU A 244 -18.57 -17.83 13.39
N LEU A 245 -17.67 -18.11 12.45
CA LEU A 245 -17.02 -19.41 12.33
C LEU A 245 -16.19 -19.74 13.59
N ASN A 246 -15.39 -18.79 14.06
CA ASN A 246 -14.54 -18.99 15.23
C ASN A 246 -15.35 -19.17 16.52
N SER A 247 -16.51 -18.50 16.66
CA SER A 247 -17.39 -18.65 17.84
C SER A 247 -18.10 -20.00 17.92
N GLN A 248 -18.11 -20.80 16.86
CA GLN A 248 -18.73 -22.16 16.84
C GLN A 248 -17.72 -23.27 17.18
N THR A 249 -16.45 -22.95 17.25
CA THR A 249 -15.36 -23.90 17.49
C THR A 249 -14.84 -23.87 18.94
N GLU A 250 -15.30 -22.93 19.76
CA GLU A 250 -15.10 -22.86 21.21
C GLU A 250 -16.25 -23.56 21.98
#